data_d55b04b91cb09491219102cb73e4dec9
#
_entry.id   d55b04b91cb09491219102cb73e4dec9
#
_cell.length_a   1.000
_cell.length_b   1.000
_cell.length_c   1.000
_cell.angle_alpha   90.00
_cell.angle_beta   90.00
_cell.angle_gamma   90.00
#
_symmetry.space_group_name_H-M   'P 1'
#
loop_
_entity.id
_entity.type
_entity.pdbx_description
1 polymer ?
#
loop_
_entity_poly.entity_id
_entity_poly.type
_entity_poly.pdbx_seq_one_letter_code
_entity_poly.pdbx_strand_id
1 'polypeptide(L)'
;MSALTPLPAYSTYQFMHVTSPGPYLAHLQLNRPEKLNAFSRPMWLEFGRVFRQLSLDEDVRAVVVSGAGGRAFTAGLDVVAAREEGPMSGGGDGNGNGGGDPARRAKGWRGHIEEFQGCISEMERCEKPVICVLHAISLGLAIDIACCADIRLAARNTRFAVKEVDIGLAADIGTLARLPKIVGSTSWVKDVCLSARDFTAQEALQMGFVSAVHDDKDKAVEAALEMAARIAEKSPVAVQGTKELLNYGRENSTAASLRYTSVWNSVALQAGDMPAAMMGVFSKRKPTFEKL
;
A
#
# COMPACT_ATOMS: atom_id res chain seq x y z
N MET A 1 -24.64 7.26 -4.60
CA MET A 1 -23.88 6.43 -3.64
C MET A 1 -24.35 6.79 -2.24
N SER A 2 -24.80 5.82 -1.42
CA SER A 2 -25.08 6.08 0.00
C SER A 2 -23.80 6.59 0.65
N ALA A 3 -23.93 7.59 1.55
CA ALA A 3 -22.78 8.10 2.30
C ALA A 3 -22.14 6.92 3.03
N LEU A 4 -20.86 6.63 2.70
CA LEU A 4 -20.11 5.56 3.34
C LEU A 4 -20.01 5.88 4.84
N THR A 5 -20.42 4.95 5.70
CA THR A 5 -20.40 5.14 7.14
C THR A 5 -18.95 5.07 7.65
N PRO A 6 -18.44 6.14 8.30
CA PRO A 6 -17.14 6.07 8.95
C PRO A 6 -17.10 4.95 9.99
N LEU A 7 -15.99 4.22 10.04
CA LEU A 7 -15.76 3.23 11.11
C LEU A 7 -15.35 3.96 12.39
N PRO A 8 -16.13 3.86 13.51
CA PRO A 8 -15.86 4.62 14.73
C PRO A 8 -14.46 4.39 15.30
N ALA A 9 -13.95 3.16 15.22
CA ALA A 9 -12.62 2.78 15.71
C ALA A 9 -11.47 3.52 14.99
N TYR A 10 -11.74 4.15 13.84
CA TYR A 10 -10.75 4.88 13.02
C TYR A 10 -11.02 6.39 12.99
N SER A 11 -11.98 6.89 13.79
CA SER A 11 -12.40 8.31 13.77
C SER A 11 -11.33 9.30 14.30
N THR A 12 -10.31 8.80 14.99
CA THR A 12 -9.22 9.61 15.54
C THR A 12 -8.14 9.96 14.51
N TYR A 13 -8.16 9.32 13.35
CA TYR A 13 -7.22 9.60 12.27
C TYR A 13 -7.59 10.91 11.54
N GLN A 14 -6.60 11.76 11.36
CA GLN A 14 -6.78 13.06 10.72
C GLN A 14 -6.60 12.98 9.19
N PHE A 15 -5.59 12.22 8.76
CA PHE A 15 -5.17 12.13 7.36
C PHE A 15 -5.66 10.85 6.66
N MET A 16 -6.25 9.94 7.41
CA MET A 16 -6.76 8.66 6.90
C MET A 16 -8.26 8.56 7.22
N HIS A 17 -9.06 8.51 6.16
CA HIS A 17 -10.50 8.35 6.32
C HIS A 17 -10.87 6.88 6.03
N VAL A 18 -11.29 6.15 7.04
CA VAL A 18 -11.64 4.72 6.93
C VAL A 18 -13.13 4.53 7.06
N THR A 19 -13.73 3.90 6.05
CA THR A 19 -15.17 3.60 5.99
C THR A 19 -15.40 2.11 5.78
N SER A 20 -16.62 1.63 6.09
CA SER A 20 -17.05 0.26 5.81
C SER A 20 -18.06 0.26 4.65
N PRO A 21 -17.63 -0.06 3.42
CA PRO A 21 -18.54 -0.13 2.27
C PRO A 21 -19.38 -1.40 2.22
N GLY A 22 -19.09 -2.37 3.07
CA GLY A 22 -19.79 -3.65 3.16
C GLY A 22 -19.20 -4.55 4.26
N PRO A 23 -19.78 -5.73 4.50
CA PRO A 23 -19.31 -6.66 5.53
C PRO A 23 -17.83 -7.03 5.34
N TYR A 24 -17.04 -6.94 6.38
CA TYR A 24 -15.62 -7.27 6.41
C TYR A 24 -14.73 -6.44 5.47
N LEU A 25 -15.21 -5.30 4.97
CA LEU A 25 -14.46 -4.41 4.09
C LEU A 25 -14.08 -3.11 4.80
N ALA A 26 -12.84 -2.69 4.61
CA ALA A 26 -12.39 -1.35 4.93
C ALA A 26 -12.01 -0.61 3.64
N HIS A 27 -12.50 0.62 3.48
CA HIS A 27 -12.04 1.54 2.45
C HIS A 27 -11.30 2.69 3.12
N LEU A 28 -9.99 2.70 2.95
CA LEU A 28 -9.10 3.74 3.43
C LEU A 28 -8.86 4.76 2.33
N GLN A 29 -9.11 6.04 2.63
CA GLN A 29 -8.79 7.14 1.74
C GLN A 29 -7.69 8.01 2.35
N LEU A 30 -6.63 8.28 1.57
CA LEU A 30 -5.66 9.33 1.88
C LEU A 30 -6.41 10.66 1.85
N ASN A 31 -6.50 11.37 2.96
CA ASN A 31 -7.45 12.48 3.12
C ASN A 31 -6.76 13.82 3.40
N ARG A 32 -6.09 14.35 2.37
CA ARG A 32 -5.51 15.70 2.34
C ARG A 32 -5.64 16.29 0.93
N PRO A 33 -6.86 16.30 0.35
CA PRO A 33 -7.08 16.60 -1.08
C PRO A 33 -6.70 18.02 -1.47
N GLU A 34 -6.72 18.99 -0.54
CA GLU A 34 -6.28 20.39 -0.75
C GLU A 34 -4.78 20.48 -1.07
N LYS A 35 -3.97 19.55 -0.58
CA LYS A 35 -2.54 19.38 -0.84
C LYS A 35 -2.23 18.22 -1.78
N LEU A 36 -3.19 17.81 -2.63
CA LEU A 36 -3.06 16.67 -3.54
C LEU A 36 -2.66 15.37 -2.81
N ASN A 37 -3.10 15.17 -1.59
CA ASN A 37 -2.76 14.06 -0.70
C ASN A 37 -1.23 13.89 -0.48
N ALA A 38 -0.44 14.96 -0.57
CA ALA A 38 0.99 14.92 -0.32
C ALA A 38 1.29 14.59 1.15
N PHE A 39 2.30 13.74 1.38
CA PHE A 39 2.64 13.19 2.68
C PHE A 39 3.58 14.10 3.48
N SER A 40 3.13 14.55 4.63
CA SER A 40 3.96 15.11 5.71
C SER A 40 4.34 14.03 6.71
N ARG A 41 5.29 14.32 7.62
CA ARG A 41 5.69 13.35 8.65
C ARG A 41 4.52 12.86 9.51
N PRO A 42 3.60 13.71 10.03
CA PRO A 42 2.43 13.23 10.75
C PRO A 42 1.56 12.27 9.92
N MET A 43 1.42 12.51 8.61
CA MET A 43 0.60 11.69 7.72
C MET A 43 1.20 10.29 7.50
N TRP A 44 2.52 10.13 7.30
CA TRP A 44 3.08 8.79 7.15
C TRP A 44 3.11 8.00 8.46
N LEU A 45 3.31 8.68 9.60
CA LEU A 45 3.19 8.04 10.91
C LEU A 45 1.76 7.52 11.15
N GLU A 46 0.76 8.30 10.73
CA GLU A 46 -0.64 7.88 10.80
C GLU A 46 -0.93 6.72 9.85
N PHE A 47 -0.38 6.76 8.64
CA PHE A 47 -0.47 5.68 7.66
C PHE A 47 0.04 4.34 8.23
N GLY A 48 1.21 4.34 8.87
CA GLY A 48 1.72 3.15 9.52
C GLY A 48 0.82 2.65 10.66
N ARG A 49 0.28 3.56 11.48
CA ARG A 49 -0.63 3.18 12.59
C ARG A 49 -1.93 2.58 12.09
N VAL A 50 -2.55 3.19 11.07
CA VAL A 50 -3.84 2.69 10.55
C VAL A 50 -3.69 1.30 9.92
N PHE A 51 -2.58 1.01 9.22
CA PHE A 51 -2.37 -0.33 8.67
C PHE A 51 -2.11 -1.39 9.74
N ARG A 52 -1.39 -1.07 10.82
CA ARG A 52 -1.28 -1.98 11.98
C ARG A 52 -2.64 -2.27 12.61
N GLN A 53 -3.48 -1.25 12.76
CA GLN A 53 -4.83 -1.43 13.30
C GLN A 53 -5.68 -2.28 12.37
N LEU A 54 -5.71 -2.00 11.05
CA LEU A 54 -6.44 -2.78 10.06
C LEU A 54 -5.97 -4.25 10.00
N SER A 55 -4.67 -4.49 10.19
CA SER A 55 -4.12 -5.84 10.23
C SER A 55 -4.68 -6.70 11.37
N LEU A 56 -4.97 -6.08 12.51
CA LEU A 56 -5.45 -6.76 13.71
C LEU A 56 -6.99 -6.71 13.88
N ASP A 57 -7.68 -5.98 13.02
CA ASP A 57 -9.13 -5.81 13.10
C ASP A 57 -9.85 -7.08 12.61
N GLU A 58 -10.52 -7.80 13.51
CA GLU A 58 -11.25 -9.02 13.20
C GLU A 58 -12.49 -8.78 12.31
N ASP A 59 -12.99 -7.53 12.26
CA ASP A 59 -14.12 -7.14 11.43
C ASP A 59 -13.68 -6.73 10.00
N VAL A 60 -12.38 -6.78 9.70
CA VAL A 60 -11.81 -6.49 8.38
C VAL A 60 -11.16 -7.74 7.78
N ARG A 61 -11.51 -8.06 6.55
CA ARG A 61 -10.92 -9.17 5.77
C ARG A 61 -10.25 -8.72 4.48
N ALA A 62 -10.59 -7.53 3.98
CA ALA A 62 -9.93 -6.93 2.82
C ALA A 62 -9.98 -5.40 2.92
N VAL A 63 -8.93 -4.76 2.41
CA VAL A 63 -8.75 -3.32 2.45
C VAL A 63 -8.65 -2.77 1.02
N VAL A 64 -9.40 -1.71 0.73
CA VAL A 64 -9.24 -0.91 -0.48
C VAL A 64 -8.61 0.42 -0.09
N VAL A 65 -7.59 0.86 -0.82
CA VAL A 65 -6.92 2.14 -0.60
C VAL A 65 -7.11 3.04 -1.81
N SER A 66 -7.50 4.29 -1.59
CA SER A 66 -7.59 5.31 -2.63
C SER A 66 -7.21 6.69 -2.08
N GLY A 67 -7.12 7.70 -2.94
CA GLY A 67 -6.96 9.09 -2.49
C GLY A 67 -8.31 9.83 -2.42
N ALA A 68 -8.52 10.67 -1.43
CA ALA A 68 -9.68 11.57 -1.38
C ALA A 68 -9.60 12.64 -2.49
N GLY A 69 -10.75 13.13 -2.94
CA GLY A 69 -10.84 14.04 -4.08
C GLY A 69 -10.56 13.38 -5.44
N GLY A 70 -10.64 14.16 -6.52
CA GLY A 70 -10.50 13.64 -7.90
C GLY A 70 -9.16 13.98 -8.55
N ARG A 71 -8.31 14.81 -7.91
CA ARG A 71 -7.12 15.39 -8.57
C ARG A 71 -5.85 14.56 -8.40
N ALA A 72 -5.76 13.75 -7.33
CA ALA A 72 -4.58 12.95 -7.04
C ALA A 72 -4.90 11.74 -6.16
N PHE A 73 -4.24 10.62 -6.44
CA PHE A 73 -4.03 9.60 -5.42
C PHE A 73 -3.10 10.16 -4.35
N THR A 74 -1.87 10.51 -4.72
CA THR A 74 -0.96 11.38 -3.96
C THR A 74 0.09 12.00 -4.90
N ALA A 75 0.46 13.25 -4.63
CA ALA A 75 1.55 13.94 -5.33
C ALA A 75 2.94 13.57 -4.76
N GLY A 76 3.01 12.66 -3.80
CA GLY A 76 4.26 12.23 -3.20
C GLY A 76 4.55 12.89 -1.85
N LEU A 77 5.83 13.19 -1.58
CA LEU A 77 6.27 13.87 -0.38
C LEU A 77 5.85 15.36 -0.41
N ASP A 78 5.36 15.89 0.71
CA ASP A 78 5.19 17.32 0.91
C ASP A 78 6.58 17.96 1.13
N VAL A 79 7.20 18.38 0.04
CA VAL A 79 8.57 18.94 0.07
C VAL A 79 8.68 20.24 0.88
N VAL A 80 7.58 20.98 1.03
CA VAL A 80 7.54 22.20 1.86
C VAL A 80 7.61 21.80 3.33
N ALA A 81 6.73 20.89 3.77
CA ALA A 81 6.74 20.38 5.13
C ALA A 81 8.05 19.63 5.45
N ALA A 82 8.59 18.84 4.50
CA ALA A 82 9.85 18.15 4.68
C ALA A 82 11.05 19.08 4.91
N ARG A 83 11.03 20.25 4.28
CA ARG A 83 12.04 21.30 4.49
C ARG A 83 11.94 21.93 5.89
N GLU A 84 10.74 22.05 6.42
CA GLU A 84 10.50 22.70 7.73
C GLU A 84 10.66 21.73 8.90
N GLU A 85 10.26 20.47 8.76
CA GLU A 85 10.15 19.49 9.83
C GLU A 85 11.22 18.37 9.77
N GLY A 86 11.91 18.22 8.64
CA GLY A 86 12.86 17.13 8.41
C GLY A 86 14.27 17.44 8.90
N PRO A 87 15.19 16.46 8.78
CA PRO A 87 16.62 16.70 9.04
C PRO A 87 17.24 17.79 8.14
N MET A 88 16.50 18.22 7.08
CA MET A 88 16.85 19.37 6.24
C MET A 88 16.45 20.72 6.87
N SER A 89 15.61 20.73 7.90
CA SER A 89 15.34 21.93 8.70
C SER A 89 16.56 22.21 9.57
N GLY A 90 17.62 22.69 8.93
CA GLY A 90 18.87 22.95 9.61
C GLY A 90 18.67 23.79 10.87
N GLY A 91 18.61 23.16 12.02
CA GLY A 91 18.96 23.77 13.31
C GLY A 91 20.44 24.13 13.33
N GLY A 92 20.96 24.74 12.27
CA GLY A 92 22.25 25.38 12.22
C GLY A 92 22.05 26.84 12.62
N ASP A 93 22.72 27.27 13.67
CA ASP A 93 23.12 28.64 13.86
C ASP A 93 23.52 29.21 12.50
N GLY A 94 22.91 30.25 11.98
CA GLY A 94 23.02 30.80 10.63
C GLY A 94 24.43 30.84 9.97
N ASN A 95 25.39 30.05 10.46
CA ASN A 95 26.77 29.87 10.02
C ASN A 95 27.04 28.53 9.26
N GLY A 96 26.04 27.77 8.84
CA GLY A 96 26.23 26.59 8.00
C GLY A 96 26.73 25.32 8.76
N ASN A 97 26.86 25.38 10.08
CA ASN A 97 27.28 24.28 10.93
C ASN A 97 26.06 23.58 11.57
N GLY A 98 25.27 22.88 10.77
CA GLY A 98 24.27 21.95 11.31
C GLY A 98 24.92 20.99 12.30
N GLY A 99 24.48 21.02 13.56
CA GLY A 99 25.12 20.39 14.70
C GLY A 99 25.58 18.95 14.50
N GLY A 100 26.87 18.72 14.50
CA GLY A 100 27.51 17.42 14.43
C GLY A 100 28.32 17.15 13.15
N ASP A 101 29.26 16.23 13.25
CA ASP A 101 30.05 15.74 12.11
C ASP A 101 29.18 14.91 11.13
N PRO A 102 29.73 14.63 9.91
CA PRO A 102 28.99 13.88 8.88
C PRO A 102 28.45 12.52 9.37
N ALA A 103 29.18 11.83 10.24
CA ALA A 103 28.76 10.51 10.72
C ALA A 103 27.53 10.60 11.65
N ARG A 104 27.49 11.62 12.53
CA ARG A 104 26.35 11.86 13.40
C ARG A 104 25.12 12.30 12.62
N ARG A 105 25.29 13.17 11.61
CA ARG A 105 24.20 13.55 10.70
C ARG A 105 23.69 12.34 9.91
N ALA A 106 24.59 11.52 9.36
CA ALA A 106 24.22 10.31 8.64
C ALA A 106 23.39 9.33 9.50
N LYS A 107 23.71 9.20 10.79
CA LYS A 107 22.91 8.38 11.74
C LYS A 107 21.48 8.92 11.87
N GLY A 108 21.32 10.24 11.97
CA GLY A 108 19.99 10.88 12.04
C GLY A 108 19.17 10.66 10.75
N TRP A 109 19.80 10.86 9.59
CA TRP A 109 19.18 10.60 8.31
C TRP A 109 18.74 9.15 8.14
N ARG A 110 19.61 8.19 8.49
CA ARG A 110 19.27 6.77 8.42
C ARG A 110 18.05 6.46 9.28
N GLY A 111 18.01 6.93 10.53
CA GLY A 111 16.85 6.72 11.40
C GLY A 111 15.55 7.30 10.84
N HIS A 112 15.61 8.49 10.22
CA HIS A 112 14.47 9.10 9.57
C HIS A 112 13.96 8.30 8.36
N ILE A 113 14.88 7.85 7.50
CA ILE A 113 14.55 7.01 6.34
C ILE A 113 13.93 5.68 6.80
N GLU A 114 14.57 5.00 7.78
CA GLU A 114 14.07 3.73 8.34
C GLU A 114 12.69 3.87 8.99
N GLU A 115 12.41 4.98 9.70
CA GLU A 115 11.07 5.28 10.23
C GLU A 115 10.03 5.39 9.11
N PHE A 116 10.35 6.15 8.06
CA PHE A 116 9.43 6.34 6.94
C PHE A 116 9.22 5.04 6.15
N GLN A 117 10.29 4.32 5.79
CA GLN A 117 10.22 2.98 5.18
C GLN A 117 9.35 2.04 6.02
N GLY A 118 9.55 2.04 7.35
CA GLY A 118 8.78 1.24 8.27
C GLY A 118 7.29 1.54 8.20
N CYS A 119 6.91 2.82 8.22
CA CYS A 119 5.51 3.24 8.15
C CYS A 119 4.83 2.85 6.83
N ILE A 120 5.50 3.04 5.69
CA ILE A 120 4.94 2.66 4.39
C ILE A 120 4.87 1.14 4.25
N SER A 121 5.86 0.41 4.76
CA SER A 121 5.90 -1.06 4.71
C SER A 121 4.82 -1.73 5.57
N GLU A 122 4.18 -1.02 6.51
CA GLU A 122 3.04 -1.58 7.26
C GLU A 122 1.87 -1.97 6.34
N MET A 123 1.72 -1.32 5.20
CA MET A 123 0.72 -1.71 4.19
C MET A 123 1.01 -3.09 3.59
N GLU A 124 2.28 -3.39 3.30
CA GLU A 124 2.71 -4.70 2.79
C GLU A 124 2.62 -5.78 3.87
N ARG A 125 2.96 -5.42 5.13
CA ARG A 125 2.90 -6.31 6.30
C ARG A 125 1.48 -6.56 6.80
N CYS A 126 0.50 -5.75 6.39
CA CYS A 126 -0.89 -5.96 6.76
C CYS A 126 -1.31 -7.39 6.34
N GLU A 127 -1.82 -8.18 7.28
CA GLU A 127 -2.23 -9.56 7.02
C GLU A 127 -3.43 -9.63 6.06
N LYS A 128 -4.25 -8.59 6.05
CA LYS A 128 -5.40 -8.48 5.15
C LYS A 128 -4.95 -8.13 3.73
N PRO A 129 -5.53 -8.72 2.66
CA PRO A 129 -5.30 -8.28 1.29
C PRO A 129 -5.61 -6.79 1.09
N VAL A 130 -4.70 -6.09 0.42
CA VAL A 130 -4.80 -4.66 0.15
C VAL A 130 -4.85 -4.41 -1.35
N ILE A 131 -5.94 -3.76 -1.80
CA ILE A 131 -6.15 -3.34 -3.19
C ILE A 131 -5.95 -1.84 -3.27
N CYS A 132 -4.98 -1.37 -4.04
CA CYS A 132 -4.69 0.04 -4.23
C CYS A 132 -5.32 0.56 -5.53
N VAL A 133 -6.10 1.64 -5.43
CA VAL A 133 -6.72 2.33 -6.57
C VAL A 133 -6.00 3.65 -6.82
N LEU A 134 -5.29 3.72 -7.94
CA LEU A 134 -4.52 4.88 -8.36
C LEU A 134 -5.33 5.72 -9.35
N HIS A 135 -5.27 7.05 -9.23
CA HIS A 135 -6.00 7.96 -10.12
C HIS A 135 -5.30 9.30 -10.25
N ALA A 136 -5.50 9.93 -11.40
CA ALA A 136 -4.98 11.26 -11.72
C ALA A 136 -3.48 11.38 -11.36
N ILE A 137 -3.07 12.31 -10.51
CA ILE A 137 -1.68 12.49 -10.08
C ILE A 137 -1.28 11.35 -9.12
N SER A 138 -0.27 10.55 -9.49
CA SER A 138 0.27 9.43 -8.72
C SER A 138 1.81 9.42 -8.86
N LEU A 139 2.49 10.30 -8.11
CA LEU A 139 3.91 10.62 -8.31
C LEU A 139 4.76 10.29 -7.08
N GLY A 140 6.04 9.94 -7.31
CA GLY A 140 7.02 9.70 -6.26
C GLY A 140 6.53 8.65 -5.27
N LEU A 141 6.33 9.01 -4.00
CA LEU A 141 5.83 8.14 -2.94
C LEU A 141 4.55 7.35 -3.32
N ALA A 142 3.77 7.82 -4.33
CA ALA A 142 2.64 7.04 -4.84
C ALA A 142 3.08 5.67 -5.37
N ILE A 143 4.26 5.61 -5.98
CA ILE A 143 4.82 4.35 -6.51
C ILE A 143 5.27 3.44 -5.37
N ASP A 144 5.90 4.00 -4.32
CA ASP A 144 6.30 3.24 -3.12
C ASP A 144 5.08 2.59 -2.45
N ILE A 145 4.01 3.37 -2.23
CA ILE A 145 2.75 2.90 -1.67
C ILE A 145 2.11 1.84 -2.58
N ALA A 146 2.02 2.11 -3.89
CA ALA A 146 1.45 1.16 -4.83
C ALA A 146 2.22 -0.17 -4.86
N CYS A 147 3.56 -0.13 -4.72
CA CYS A 147 4.38 -1.33 -4.64
C CYS A 147 4.16 -2.17 -3.37
N CYS A 148 3.62 -1.58 -2.30
CA CYS A 148 3.25 -2.30 -1.06
C CYS A 148 1.89 -3.00 -1.16
N ALA A 149 1.05 -2.66 -2.15
CA ALA A 149 -0.25 -3.29 -2.33
C ALA A 149 -0.14 -4.70 -2.92
N ASP A 150 -1.09 -5.57 -2.58
CA ASP A 150 -1.22 -6.89 -3.20
C ASP A 150 -1.72 -6.76 -4.65
N ILE A 151 -2.74 -5.91 -4.86
CA ILE A 151 -3.36 -5.67 -6.16
C ILE A 151 -3.41 -4.17 -6.43
N ARG A 152 -3.16 -3.77 -7.67
CA ARG A 152 -3.19 -2.36 -8.13
C ARG A 152 -4.17 -2.21 -9.27
N LEU A 153 -5.10 -1.26 -9.15
CA LEU A 153 -6.00 -0.83 -10.21
C LEU A 153 -5.75 0.64 -10.50
N ALA A 154 -6.00 1.08 -11.72
CA ALA A 154 -5.82 2.49 -12.09
C ALA A 154 -7.04 3.04 -12.83
N ALA A 155 -7.30 4.33 -12.64
CA ALA A 155 -8.15 5.10 -13.54
C ALA A 155 -7.38 5.42 -14.84
N ARG A 156 -8.07 5.53 -15.97
CA ARG A 156 -7.48 5.80 -17.30
C ARG A 156 -6.65 7.10 -17.32
N ASN A 157 -7.08 8.10 -16.55
CA ASN A 157 -6.41 9.40 -16.48
C ASN A 157 -5.22 9.43 -15.52
N THR A 158 -4.77 8.28 -15.01
CA THR A 158 -3.65 8.23 -14.06
C THR A 158 -2.35 8.55 -14.77
N ARG A 159 -1.62 9.49 -14.19
CA ARG A 159 -0.26 9.88 -14.54
C ARG A 159 0.68 9.42 -13.44
N PHE A 160 1.61 8.57 -13.78
CA PHE A 160 2.62 8.04 -12.90
C PHE A 160 3.99 8.64 -13.19
N ALA A 161 4.83 8.79 -12.18
CA ALA A 161 6.27 8.98 -12.34
C ALA A 161 7.02 8.69 -11.04
N VAL A 162 8.26 8.21 -11.18
CA VAL A 162 9.24 8.09 -10.09
C VAL A 162 10.04 9.39 -10.09
N LYS A 163 9.70 10.33 -9.18
CA LYS A 163 10.13 11.74 -9.27
C LYS A 163 11.37 12.10 -8.43
N GLU A 164 11.91 11.15 -7.72
CA GLU A 164 12.95 11.37 -6.72
C GLU A 164 14.25 11.91 -7.34
N VAL A 165 14.64 11.47 -8.54
CA VAL A 165 15.85 11.98 -9.22
C VAL A 165 15.70 13.42 -9.68
N ASP A 166 14.48 13.92 -9.93
CA ASP A 166 14.22 15.34 -10.25
C ASP A 166 14.53 16.26 -9.07
N ILE A 167 14.51 15.75 -7.85
CA ILE A 167 14.85 16.48 -6.62
C ILE A 167 16.21 16.06 -6.02
N GLY A 168 17.01 15.32 -6.80
CA GLY A 168 18.40 15.02 -6.48
C GLY A 168 18.63 13.85 -5.52
N LEU A 169 17.66 12.94 -5.36
CA LEU A 169 17.83 11.75 -4.54
C LEU A 169 17.40 10.47 -5.28
N ALA A 170 17.95 9.34 -4.89
CA ALA A 170 17.43 8.04 -5.29
C ALA A 170 16.17 7.72 -4.47
N ALA A 171 15.15 7.09 -5.10
CA ALA A 171 13.94 6.69 -4.39
C ALA A 171 14.29 5.72 -3.25
N ASP A 172 14.10 6.15 -2.00
CA ASP A 172 14.64 5.48 -0.81
C ASP A 172 13.57 4.85 0.10
N ILE A 173 12.27 4.98 -0.24
CA ILE A 173 11.17 4.48 0.61
C ILE A 173 10.75 3.06 0.23
N GLY A 174 10.98 2.63 -1.02
CA GLY A 174 10.69 1.24 -1.38
C GLY A 174 10.59 0.95 -2.86
N THR A 175 10.40 1.95 -3.72
CA THR A 175 10.25 1.78 -5.17
C THR A 175 11.38 0.96 -5.78
N LEU A 176 12.63 1.30 -5.50
CA LEU A 176 13.79 0.62 -6.10
C LEU A 176 13.96 -0.83 -5.63
N ALA A 177 13.45 -1.16 -4.45
CA ALA A 177 13.50 -2.51 -3.91
C ALA A 177 12.35 -3.39 -4.39
N ARG A 178 11.14 -2.81 -4.61
CA ARG A 178 9.91 -3.54 -4.88
C ARG A 178 9.52 -3.55 -6.36
N LEU A 179 9.59 -2.42 -7.06
CA LEU A 179 9.15 -2.30 -8.45
C LEU A 179 9.82 -3.32 -9.39
N PRO A 180 11.14 -3.59 -9.30
CA PRO A 180 11.79 -4.62 -10.13
C PRO A 180 11.29 -6.05 -9.90
N LYS A 181 10.63 -6.32 -8.76
CA LYS A 181 10.06 -7.62 -8.41
C LYS A 181 8.57 -7.73 -8.81
N ILE A 182 7.95 -6.62 -9.18
CA ILE A 182 6.53 -6.55 -9.59
C ILE A 182 6.40 -6.64 -11.10
N VAL A 183 7.30 -5.96 -11.86
CA VAL A 183 7.24 -5.91 -13.31
C VAL A 183 8.33 -6.74 -13.95
N GLY A 184 8.04 -7.36 -15.11
CA GLY A 184 8.98 -8.26 -15.80
C GLY A 184 10.10 -7.56 -16.60
N SER A 185 10.06 -6.22 -16.76
CA SER A 185 11.01 -5.49 -17.60
C SER A 185 11.94 -4.61 -16.77
N THR A 186 13.14 -5.11 -16.49
CA THR A 186 14.19 -4.34 -15.80
C THR A 186 14.60 -3.09 -16.59
N SER A 187 14.58 -3.14 -17.93
CA SER A 187 14.91 -1.97 -18.77
C SER A 187 13.89 -0.86 -18.58
N TRP A 188 12.60 -1.20 -18.57
CA TRP A 188 11.53 -0.23 -18.30
C TRP A 188 11.64 0.37 -16.90
N VAL A 189 11.92 -0.44 -15.87
CA VAL A 189 12.14 0.05 -14.49
C VAL A 189 13.27 1.08 -14.47
N LYS A 190 14.40 0.76 -15.10
CA LYS A 190 15.53 1.70 -15.16
C LYS A 190 15.18 2.98 -15.91
N ASP A 191 14.45 2.88 -17.02
CA ASP A 191 14.01 4.04 -17.77
C ASP A 191 13.16 4.98 -16.91
N VAL A 192 12.08 4.51 -16.30
CA VAL A 192 11.19 5.37 -15.50
C VAL A 192 11.84 5.89 -14.22
N CYS A 193 12.75 5.11 -13.61
CA CYS A 193 13.44 5.53 -12.39
C CYS A 193 14.62 6.48 -12.64
N LEU A 194 15.33 6.35 -13.77
CA LEU A 194 16.48 7.19 -14.07
C LEU A 194 16.12 8.50 -14.77
N SER A 195 15.04 8.48 -15.58
CA SER A 195 14.60 9.65 -16.34
C SER A 195 13.53 10.48 -15.62
N ALA A 196 12.90 9.94 -14.57
CA ALA A 196 11.73 10.51 -13.92
C ALA A 196 10.58 10.85 -14.90
N ARG A 197 10.59 10.25 -16.10
CA ARG A 197 9.53 10.50 -17.08
C ARG A 197 8.17 10.05 -16.57
N ASP A 198 7.15 10.71 -17.06
CA ASP A 198 5.79 10.29 -16.84
C ASP A 198 5.50 8.99 -17.64
N PHE A 199 4.60 8.15 -17.07
CA PHE A 199 4.02 7.02 -17.79
C PHE A 199 2.51 6.93 -17.50
N THR A 200 1.78 6.35 -18.43
CA THR A 200 0.32 6.31 -18.42
C THR A 200 -0.21 5.06 -17.73
N ALA A 201 -1.52 5.06 -17.39
CA ALA A 201 -2.21 3.88 -16.89
C ALA A 201 -2.13 2.70 -17.89
N GLN A 202 -2.21 2.98 -19.18
CA GLN A 202 -2.10 1.95 -20.22
C GLN A 202 -0.70 1.34 -20.29
N GLU A 203 0.35 2.16 -20.17
CA GLU A 203 1.74 1.69 -20.10
C GLU A 203 1.95 0.85 -18.83
N ALA A 204 1.43 1.32 -17.69
CA ALA A 204 1.47 0.59 -16.42
C ALA A 204 0.79 -0.80 -16.53
N LEU A 205 -0.33 -0.91 -17.25
CA LEU A 205 -1.01 -2.17 -17.52
C LEU A 205 -0.15 -3.08 -18.43
N GLN A 206 0.44 -2.55 -19.49
CA GLN A 206 1.29 -3.32 -20.41
C GLN A 206 2.52 -3.89 -19.69
N MET A 207 3.09 -3.15 -18.76
CA MET A 207 4.26 -3.58 -17.98
C MET A 207 3.89 -4.49 -16.79
N GLY A 208 2.60 -4.69 -16.49
CA GLY A 208 2.15 -5.49 -15.37
C GLY A 208 2.23 -4.77 -14.00
N PHE A 209 2.43 -3.46 -14.00
CA PHE A 209 2.42 -2.67 -12.77
C PHE A 209 1.01 -2.57 -12.17
N VAL A 210 -0.02 -2.42 -13.01
CA VAL A 210 -1.42 -2.49 -12.59
C VAL A 210 -2.13 -3.67 -13.27
N SER A 211 -3.13 -4.24 -12.59
CA SER A 211 -3.88 -5.41 -13.06
C SER A 211 -5.04 -5.04 -13.99
N ALA A 212 -5.57 -3.82 -13.87
CA ALA A 212 -6.64 -3.32 -14.72
C ALA A 212 -6.67 -1.78 -14.75
N VAL A 213 -7.25 -1.25 -15.84
CA VAL A 213 -7.49 0.17 -16.04
C VAL A 213 -8.99 0.38 -16.25
N HIS A 214 -9.58 1.29 -15.50
CA HIS A 214 -11.00 1.67 -15.55
C HIS A 214 -11.16 3.09 -16.08
N ASP A 215 -12.36 3.44 -16.57
CA ASP A 215 -12.60 4.73 -17.23
C ASP A 215 -12.29 5.94 -16.34
N ASP A 216 -12.64 5.83 -15.06
CA ASP A 216 -12.43 6.88 -14.06
C ASP A 216 -12.14 6.28 -12.67
N LYS A 217 -11.92 7.16 -11.70
CA LYS A 217 -11.67 6.80 -10.31
C LYS A 217 -12.83 6.02 -9.69
N ASP A 218 -14.07 6.47 -9.92
CA ASP A 218 -15.24 5.88 -9.27
C ASP A 218 -15.46 4.45 -9.76
N LYS A 219 -15.26 4.21 -11.06
CA LYS A 219 -15.28 2.86 -11.64
C LYS A 219 -14.14 1.97 -11.15
N ALA A 220 -12.96 2.54 -10.96
CA ALA A 220 -11.83 1.79 -10.41
C ALA A 220 -12.06 1.42 -8.93
N VAL A 221 -12.64 2.32 -8.12
CA VAL A 221 -13.01 2.05 -6.72
C VAL A 221 -14.14 1.01 -6.65
N GLU A 222 -15.18 1.13 -7.49
CA GLU A 222 -16.26 0.15 -7.59
C GLU A 222 -15.71 -1.26 -7.86
N ALA A 223 -14.86 -1.41 -8.88
CA ALA A 223 -14.23 -2.68 -9.22
C ALA A 223 -13.33 -3.23 -8.09
N ALA A 224 -12.60 -2.35 -7.39
CA ALA A 224 -11.78 -2.73 -6.23
C ALA A 224 -12.65 -3.25 -5.07
N LEU A 225 -13.77 -2.59 -4.78
CA LEU A 225 -14.71 -3.01 -3.73
C LEU A 225 -15.39 -4.34 -4.06
N GLU A 226 -15.78 -4.56 -5.32
CA GLU A 226 -16.30 -5.86 -5.77
C GLU A 226 -15.24 -6.97 -5.63
N MET A 227 -14.00 -6.68 -5.99
CA MET A 227 -12.88 -7.62 -5.82
C MET A 227 -12.64 -7.93 -4.35
N ALA A 228 -12.58 -6.90 -3.50
CA ALA A 228 -12.43 -7.03 -2.05
C ALA A 228 -13.58 -7.86 -1.43
N ALA A 229 -14.82 -7.64 -1.87
CA ALA A 229 -15.98 -8.42 -1.43
C ALA A 229 -15.83 -9.91 -1.76
N ARG A 230 -15.41 -10.24 -3.00
CA ARG A 230 -15.13 -11.63 -3.38
C ARG A 230 -14.02 -12.28 -2.55
N ILE A 231 -13.00 -11.52 -2.19
CA ILE A 231 -11.92 -12.00 -1.31
C ILE A 231 -12.43 -12.20 0.11
N ALA A 232 -13.18 -11.24 0.65
CA ALA A 232 -13.71 -11.29 2.02
C ALA A 232 -14.70 -12.44 2.28
N GLU A 233 -15.27 -13.00 1.21
CA GLU A 233 -16.12 -14.20 1.25
C GLU A 233 -15.34 -15.52 1.45
N LYS A 234 -14.03 -15.50 1.27
CA LYS A 234 -13.17 -16.68 1.42
C LYS A 234 -12.75 -16.86 2.87
N SER A 235 -12.22 -18.06 3.17
CA SER A 235 -11.62 -18.33 4.48
C SER A 235 -10.53 -17.28 4.81
N PRO A 236 -10.63 -16.54 5.90
CA PRO A 236 -9.60 -15.58 6.28
C PRO A 236 -8.26 -16.27 6.57
N VAL A 237 -8.27 -17.46 7.17
CA VAL A 237 -7.06 -18.26 7.39
C VAL A 237 -6.36 -18.58 6.08
N ALA A 238 -7.10 -19.02 5.06
CA ALA A 238 -6.53 -19.37 3.77
C ALA A 238 -6.05 -18.13 2.98
N VAL A 239 -6.81 -17.04 3.02
CA VAL A 239 -6.46 -15.79 2.30
C VAL A 239 -5.20 -15.16 2.88
N GLN A 240 -5.14 -15.00 4.21
CA GLN A 240 -3.97 -14.40 4.86
C GLN A 240 -2.73 -15.30 4.71
N GLY A 241 -2.89 -16.62 4.86
CA GLY A 241 -1.81 -17.57 4.61
C GLY A 241 -1.32 -17.51 3.16
N THR A 242 -2.21 -17.37 2.18
CA THR A 242 -1.82 -17.23 0.77
C THR A 242 -1.00 -15.97 0.54
N LYS A 243 -1.41 -14.82 1.10
CA LYS A 243 -0.66 -13.57 1.03
C LYS A 243 0.74 -13.72 1.64
N GLU A 244 0.82 -14.27 2.86
CA GLU A 244 2.08 -14.50 3.57
C GLU A 244 3.04 -15.36 2.73
N LEU A 245 2.56 -16.49 2.22
CA LEU A 245 3.38 -17.42 1.45
C LEU A 245 3.84 -16.84 0.10
N LEU A 246 3.01 -16.03 -0.56
CA LEU A 246 3.40 -15.31 -1.77
C LEU A 246 4.47 -14.25 -1.49
N ASN A 247 4.31 -13.47 -0.41
CA ASN A 247 5.30 -12.47 0.01
C ASN A 247 6.62 -13.12 0.41
N TYR A 248 6.57 -14.22 1.17
CA TYR A 248 7.76 -15.00 1.52
C TYR A 248 8.46 -15.53 0.26
N GLY A 249 7.71 -16.09 -0.69
CA GLY A 249 8.25 -16.65 -1.93
C GLY A 249 8.96 -15.62 -2.81
N ARG A 250 8.57 -14.36 -2.74
CA ARG A 250 9.21 -13.27 -3.49
C ARG A 250 10.67 -13.01 -3.04
N GLU A 251 10.99 -13.31 -1.78
CA GLU A 251 12.30 -13.03 -1.18
C GLU A 251 13.17 -14.30 -1.01
N ASN A 252 12.61 -15.49 -1.22
CA ASN A 252 13.25 -16.75 -0.88
C ASN A 252 13.30 -17.73 -2.06
N SER A 253 14.18 -18.73 -1.97
CA SER A 253 14.24 -19.81 -2.97
C SER A 253 12.97 -20.67 -2.97
N THR A 254 12.69 -21.35 -4.09
CA THR A 254 11.56 -22.29 -4.20
C THR A 254 11.60 -23.36 -3.11
N ALA A 255 12.78 -23.91 -2.81
CA ALA A 255 12.93 -24.94 -1.78
C ALA A 255 12.59 -24.40 -0.38
N ALA A 256 13.07 -23.19 -0.04
CA ALA A 256 12.73 -22.54 1.22
C ALA A 256 11.23 -22.21 1.31
N SER A 257 10.65 -21.71 0.23
CA SER A 257 9.21 -21.39 0.16
C SER A 257 8.33 -22.63 0.32
N LEU A 258 8.64 -23.74 -0.33
CA LEU A 258 7.92 -24.99 -0.16
C LEU A 258 8.04 -25.54 1.27
N ARG A 259 9.23 -25.42 1.87
CA ARG A 259 9.42 -25.80 3.28
C ARG A 259 8.57 -24.93 4.21
N TYR A 260 8.58 -23.63 4.02
CA TYR A 260 7.76 -22.71 4.81
C TYR A 260 6.27 -22.96 4.62
N THR A 261 5.81 -23.17 3.39
CA THR A 261 4.41 -23.55 3.08
C THR A 261 3.99 -24.81 3.83
N SER A 262 4.84 -25.86 3.89
CA SER A 262 4.51 -27.08 4.60
C SER A 262 4.37 -26.86 6.11
N VAL A 263 5.22 -26.02 6.71
CA VAL A 263 5.13 -25.66 8.13
C VAL A 263 3.89 -24.82 8.41
N TRP A 264 3.63 -23.78 7.60
CA TRP A 264 2.45 -22.92 7.73
C TRP A 264 1.16 -23.71 7.64
N ASN A 265 1.00 -24.49 6.58
CA ASN A 265 -0.22 -25.26 6.34
C ASN A 265 -0.42 -26.43 7.32
N SER A 266 0.63 -26.94 7.95
CA SER A 266 0.47 -27.96 8.99
C SER A 266 -0.38 -27.46 10.18
N VAL A 267 -0.42 -26.14 10.42
CA VAL A 267 -1.29 -25.49 11.42
C VAL A 267 -2.60 -25.04 10.78
N ALA A 268 -2.54 -24.33 9.66
CA ALA A 268 -3.71 -23.76 8.99
C ALA A 268 -4.77 -24.81 8.59
N LEU A 269 -4.34 -26.00 8.19
CA LEU A 269 -5.25 -27.10 7.86
C LEU A 269 -6.04 -27.66 9.06
N GLN A 270 -5.67 -27.31 10.29
CA GLN A 270 -6.41 -27.69 11.51
C GLN A 270 -7.54 -26.71 11.84
N ALA A 271 -7.65 -25.58 11.14
CA ALA A 271 -8.74 -24.63 11.32
C ALA A 271 -10.08 -25.21 10.84
N GLY A 272 -11.19 -24.79 11.46
CA GLY A 272 -12.55 -25.18 11.06
C GLY A 272 -12.97 -24.73 9.66
N ASP A 273 -12.20 -23.86 9.03
CA ASP A 273 -12.48 -23.28 7.71
C ASP A 273 -12.46 -24.31 6.59
N MET A 274 -11.52 -25.28 6.63
CA MET A 274 -11.44 -26.31 5.60
C MET A 274 -12.67 -27.25 5.64
N PRO A 275 -13.07 -27.84 6.78
CA PRO A 275 -14.31 -28.60 6.88
C PRO A 275 -15.55 -27.78 6.48
N ALA A 276 -15.65 -26.52 6.90
CA ALA A 276 -16.77 -25.64 6.54
C ALA A 276 -16.86 -25.41 5.03
N ALA A 277 -15.71 -25.18 4.36
CA ALA A 277 -15.64 -25.05 2.91
C ALA A 277 -16.07 -26.33 2.19
N MET A 278 -15.59 -27.50 2.62
CA MET A 278 -15.97 -28.79 2.04
C MET A 278 -17.47 -29.08 2.21
N MET A 279 -18.04 -28.82 3.39
CA MET A 279 -19.48 -28.95 3.63
C MET A 279 -20.30 -28.02 2.73
N GLY A 280 -19.79 -26.80 2.46
CA GLY A 280 -20.40 -25.86 1.53
C GLY A 280 -20.51 -26.44 0.10
N VAL A 281 -19.45 -27.11 -0.37
CA VAL A 281 -19.44 -27.78 -1.69
C VAL A 281 -20.47 -28.90 -1.74
N PHE A 282 -20.51 -29.78 -0.75
CA PHE A 282 -21.45 -30.91 -0.72
C PHE A 282 -22.90 -30.47 -0.60
N SER A 283 -23.17 -29.45 0.23
CA SER A 283 -24.53 -28.92 0.46
C SER A 283 -24.99 -27.91 -0.59
N LYS A 284 -24.12 -27.52 -1.54
CA LYS A 284 -24.32 -26.43 -2.51
C LYS A 284 -24.73 -25.12 -1.84
N ARG A 285 -24.23 -24.85 -0.65
CA ARG A 285 -24.45 -23.61 0.11
C ARG A 285 -23.13 -22.85 0.25
N LYS A 286 -23.22 -21.52 0.26
CA LYS A 286 -22.05 -20.67 0.50
C LYS A 286 -21.56 -20.92 1.94
N PRO A 287 -20.28 -21.29 2.14
CA PRO A 287 -19.74 -21.47 3.47
C PRO A 287 -19.64 -20.15 4.19
N THR A 288 -19.73 -20.18 5.52
CA THR A 288 -19.43 -19.07 6.42
C THR A 288 -18.19 -19.42 7.22
N PHE A 289 -17.35 -18.42 7.45
CA PHE A 289 -16.10 -18.57 8.19
C PHE A 289 -16.09 -17.67 9.42
N GLU A 290 -15.47 -18.14 10.50
CA GLU A 290 -15.27 -17.37 11.70
C GLU A 290 -14.33 -16.20 11.47
N LYS A 291 -14.34 -15.22 12.38
CA LYS A 291 -13.39 -14.11 12.40
C LYS A 291 -11.99 -14.63 12.71
N LEU A 292 -10.97 -13.94 12.23
CA LEU A 292 -9.57 -14.24 12.48
C LEU A 292 -8.86 -12.96 12.92
#